data_7be88c27928adf44e487259af4bda9c8
#
_entry.id   7be88c27928adf44e487259af4bda9c8
#
_cell.length_a   1.000
_cell.length_b   1.000
_cell.length_c   1.000
_cell.angle_alpha   90.00
_cell.angle_beta   90.00
_cell.angle_gamma   90.00
#
_symmetry.space_group_name_H-M   'P 1'
#
loop_
_entity.id
_entity.type
_entity.pdbx_description
1 polymer ?
#
loop_
_entity_poly.entity_id
_entity_poly.type
_entity_poly.pdbx_seq_one_letter_code
_entity_poly.pdbx_strand_id
1 'polypeptide(L)'
;MSSDAAVVTAILARSKPWSWKRRFLACYLKCSSRPYRRRGRRWSRRVKRNICRNRGFALGQMDRLDDSTFKRMFRVDRSTFDEILVAIEPFLEEKKVEKAINSSGSSISNKTRLAVTLRWLAGGSYIDLCFAWGVGKSTFYSERGVLWPTIEAIDMAYEIGLPLHDVDILEEFSQGFSDHSGGILDGCVLAMDGFAVLTRQPYDKEVKYKKDYRYRKGGFAIVVLAGCDINCRFIVASCNHSGSTNDIIAWQHMDLFEAVEIDKKLPLKYFFIGDEAFTNTNQFLSPWPGM
;
A
#
# COMPACT_ATOMS: atom_id res chain seq x y z
N MET A 1 -1.90 -17.90 -1.59
CA MET A 1 -1.48 -16.55 -2.08
C MET A 1 -0.06 -16.30 -1.61
N SER A 2 0.87 -15.80 -2.45
CA SER A 2 2.25 -15.58 -2.03
C SER A 2 2.35 -14.41 -1.03
N SER A 3 3.28 -14.51 -0.07
CA SER A 3 3.56 -13.48 0.97
C SER A 3 3.76 -12.07 0.41
N ASP A 4 4.17 -11.96 -0.83
CA ASP A 4 4.54 -10.71 -1.47
C ASP A 4 3.33 -9.92 -2.03
N ALA A 5 2.26 -10.61 -2.42
CA ALA A 5 0.99 -9.98 -2.77
C ALA A 5 0.40 -9.25 -1.53
N ALA A 6 0.57 -9.82 -0.35
CA ALA A 6 0.13 -9.21 0.91
C ALA A 6 0.82 -7.88 1.23
N VAL A 7 2.11 -7.70 0.88
CA VAL A 7 2.82 -6.43 1.12
C VAL A 7 2.29 -5.31 0.22
N VAL A 8 2.02 -5.61 -1.04
CA VAL A 8 1.39 -4.64 -1.97
C VAL A 8 -0.04 -4.34 -1.50
N THR A 9 -0.70 -5.35 -0.98
CA THR A 9 -2.09 -5.32 -0.56
C THR A 9 -2.26 -4.58 0.78
N ALA A 10 -1.35 -4.73 1.75
CA ALA A 10 -1.39 -4.00 3.03
C ALA A 10 -1.25 -2.47 2.87
N ILE A 11 -0.56 -2.01 1.82
CA ILE A 11 -0.46 -0.58 1.49
C ILE A 11 -1.83 -0.06 0.96
N LEU A 12 -2.72 -0.95 0.56
CA LEU A 12 -3.96 -0.66 -0.14
C LEU A 12 -5.22 -0.97 0.68
N ALA A 13 -5.06 -1.40 1.97
CA ALA A 13 -6.17 -1.79 2.85
C ALA A 13 -7.36 -0.81 2.82
N ARG A 14 -8.54 -1.39 2.71
CA ARG A 14 -9.83 -0.73 2.50
C ARG A 14 -10.32 -0.10 3.80
N SER A 15 -10.25 1.21 3.93
CA SER A 15 -11.05 1.94 4.91
C SER A 15 -11.42 3.32 4.38
N LYS A 16 -12.72 3.58 4.32
CA LYS A 16 -13.43 4.87 4.00
C LYS A 16 -12.89 5.81 2.89
N PRO A 17 -13.70 6.73 2.33
CA PRO A 17 -13.64 7.10 0.92
C PRO A 17 -12.29 7.69 0.48
N TRP A 18 -11.89 7.36 -0.67
CA TRP A 18 -10.82 7.79 -1.60
C TRP A 18 -9.99 9.05 -1.25
N SER A 19 -10.52 9.97 -0.46
CA SER A 19 -9.86 11.23 -0.13
C SER A 19 -8.61 11.04 0.75
N TRP A 20 -8.55 10.02 1.59
CA TRP A 20 -7.41 9.82 2.49
C TRP A 20 -6.29 8.99 1.85
N LYS A 21 -6.61 7.96 1.04
CA LYS A 21 -5.60 7.22 0.26
C LYS A 21 -4.85 8.17 -0.67
N ARG A 22 -5.56 9.09 -1.32
CA ARG A 22 -4.97 10.19 -2.08
C ARG A 22 -4.13 11.12 -1.18
N ARG A 23 -4.58 11.41 0.04
CA ARG A 23 -3.85 12.25 0.99
C ARG A 23 -2.59 11.57 1.50
N PHE A 24 -2.65 10.29 1.87
CA PHE A 24 -1.50 9.51 2.34
C PHE A 24 -0.44 9.37 1.24
N LEU A 25 -0.79 8.88 0.07
CA LEU A 25 0.15 8.80 -1.03
C LEU A 25 0.60 10.19 -1.52
N ALA A 26 -0.27 11.19 -1.50
CA ALA A 26 0.13 12.56 -1.80
C ALA A 26 1.08 13.15 -0.74
N CYS A 27 0.90 12.86 0.55
CA CYS A 27 1.86 13.19 1.60
C CYS A 27 3.17 12.43 1.41
N TYR A 28 3.14 11.12 1.18
CA TYR A 28 4.33 10.31 0.93
C TYR A 28 5.08 10.79 -0.33
N LEU A 29 4.37 11.05 -1.42
CA LEU A 29 4.95 11.59 -2.66
C LEU A 29 5.50 13.00 -2.49
N LYS A 30 4.82 13.85 -1.72
CA LYS A 30 5.31 15.19 -1.41
C LYS A 30 6.48 15.16 -0.43
N CYS A 31 6.54 14.15 0.45
CA CYS A 31 7.65 13.95 1.38
C CYS A 31 8.93 13.49 0.68
N SER A 32 8.81 12.69 -0.37
CA SER A 32 9.96 12.20 -1.14
C SER A 32 10.46 13.18 -2.21
N SER A 33 9.66 14.18 -2.60
CA SER A 33 10.05 15.19 -3.57
C SER A 33 10.57 16.44 -2.88
N ARG A 34 11.87 16.76 -3.03
CA ARG A 34 12.40 18.09 -2.69
C ARG A 34 11.57 19.18 -3.38
N PRO A 35 11.27 20.30 -2.70
CA PRO A 35 10.52 21.37 -3.34
C PRO A 35 11.31 21.90 -4.53
N TYR A 36 10.83 21.62 -5.72
CA TYR A 36 11.38 22.24 -6.93
C TYR A 36 10.98 23.71 -6.90
N ARG A 37 11.91 24.59 -6.54
CA ARG A 37 11.74 26.03 -6.67
C ARG A 37 11.40 26.31 -8.13
N ARG A 38 10.16 26.71 -8.39
CA ARG A 38 9.72 27.25 -9.67
C ARG A 38 10.50 28.54 -9.95
N ARG A 39 11.70 28.41 -10.48
CA ARG A 39 12.27 29.47 -11.33
C ARG A 39 11.59 29.30 -12.68
N GLY A 40 10.78 30.26 -13.03
CA GLY A 40 10.10 30.33 -14.32
C GLY A 40 11.06 30.37 -15.48
N ARG A 41 11.43 29.21 -15.97
CA ARG A 41 11.97 29.05 -17.33
C ARG A 41 10.88 28.37 -18.14
N ARG A 42 10.28 29.13 -19.04
CA ARG A 42 9.54 28.58 -20.17
C ARG A 42 10.46 27.60 -20.90
N TRP A 43 10.35 26.31 -20.58
CA TRP A 43 10.94 25.28 -21.41
C TRP A 43 10.24 25.33 -22.76
N SER A 44 10.98 25.67 -23.82
CA SER A 44 10.42 25.77 -25.15
C SER A 44 9.77 24.43 -25.53
N ARG A 45 8.62 24.48 -26.19
CA ARG A 45 7.90 23.32 -26.70
C ARG A 45 8.75 22.35 -27.53
N ARG A 46 9.91 22.79 -28.02
CA ARG A 46 10.86 21.99 -28.81
C ARG A 46 11.54 20.86 -28.03
N VAL A 47 11.92 21.07 -26.76
CA VAL A 47 12.59 20.05 -25.95
C VAL A 47 11.67 18.87 -25.59
N LYS A 48 10.36 19.09 -25.54
CA LYS A 48 9.40 18.02 -25.27
C LYS A 48 9.22 17.00 -26.41
N ARG A 49 9.63 17.33 -27.63
CA ARG A 49 9.40 16.47 -28.81
C ARG A 49 10.49 15.40 -29.03
N ASN A 50 11.66 15.52 -28.39
CA ASN A 50 12.81 14.69 -28.71
C ASN A 50 13.11 13.57 -27.71
N ILE A 51 12.27 13.32 -26.71
CA ILE A 51 12.43 12.13 -25.87
C ILE A 51 11.81 10.96 -26.59
N CYS A 52 12.65 10.14 -27.23
CA CYS A 52 12.24 8.88 -27.82
C CYS A 52 11.71 7.96 -26.71
N ARG A 53 10.42 7.68 -26.71
CA ARG A 53 9.76 6.85 -25.71
C ARG A 53 9.77 5.40 -26.15
N ASN A 54 10.90 4.75 -26.05
CA ASN A 54 11.01 3.32 -26.38
C ASN A 54 10.51 2.46 -25.20
N ARG A 55 9.19 2.25 -25.14
CA ARG A 55 8.55 1.45 -24.07
C ARG A 55 8.84 -0.04 -24.20
N GLY A 56 9.03 -0.54 -25.42
CA GLY A 56 9.34 -1.94 -25.68
C GLY A 56 10.69 -2.37 -25.13
N PHE A 57 11.65 -1.46 -25.06
CA PHE A 57 12.97 -1.76 -24.54
C PHE A 57 12.94 -2.18 -23.07
N ALA A 58 12.26 -1.41 -22.22
CA ALA A 58 12.18 -1.69 -20.78
C ALA A 58 11.44 -3.03 -20.51
N LEU A 59 10.37 -3.33 -21.25
CA LEU A 59 9.68 -4.62 -21.15
C LEU A 59 10.61 -5.77 -21.56
N GLY A 60 11.32 -5.64 -22.68
CA GLY A 60 12.27 -6.65 -23.12
C GLY A 60 13.44 -6.87 -22.15
N GLN A 61 13.89 -5.83 -21.45
CA GLN A 61 14.87 -5.99 -20.37
C GLN A 61 14.28 -6.70 -19.14
N MET A 62 13.06 -6.35 -18.75
CA MET A 62 12.35 -7.01 -17.65
C MET A 62 12.18 -8.52 -17.90
N ASP A 63 11.83 -8.90 -19.12
CA ASP A 63 11.62 -10.31 -19.50
C ASP A 63 12.93 -11.13 -19.45
N ARG A 64 14.10 -10.47 -19.60
CA ARG A 64 15.44 -11.10 -19.53
C ARG A 64 16.04 -11.19 -18.13
N LEU A 65 15.43 -10.58 -17.15
CA LEU A 65 15.91 -10.66 -15.76
C LEU A 65 15.84 -12.12 -15.27
N ASP A 66 16.79 -12.54 -14.45
CA ASP A 66 16.64 -13.75 -13.66
C ASP A 66 15.59 -13.54 -12.55
N ASP A 67 15.01 -14.63 -12.05
CA ASP A 67 13.90 -14.58 -11.11
C ASP A 67 14.25 -13.90 -9.79
N SER A 68 15.49 -14.06 -9.32
CA SER A 68 15.95 -13.42 -8.09
C SER A 68 16.04 -11.90 -8.24
N THR A 69 16.59 -11.43 -9.34
CA THR A 69 16.66 -10.00 -9.68
C THR A 69 15.27 -9.44 -9.93
N PHE A 70 14.40 -10.17 -10.63
CA PHE A 70 13.01 -9.76 -10.84
C PHE A 70 12.30 -9.54 -9.50
N LYS A 71 12.35 -10.53 -8.60
CA LYS A 71 11.75 -10.44 -7.26
C LYS A 71 12.32 -9.29 -6.43
N ARG A 72 13.62 -9.04 -6.47
CA ARG A 72 14.24 -7.89 -5.80
C ARG A 72 13.76 -6.55 -6.34
N MET A 73 13.54 -6.45 -7.66
CA MET A 73 13.11 -5.20 -8.32
C MET A 73 11.63 -4.89 -8.10
N PHE A 74 10.77 -5.90 -8.22
CA PHE A 74 9.31 -5.71 -8.22
C PHE A 74 8.65 -6.14 -6.90
N ARG A 75 9.38 -6.80 -6.00
CA ARG A 75 8.93 -7.34 -4.71
C ARG A 75 7.88 -8.45 -4.83
N VAL A 76 7.68 -8.96 -6.02
CA VAL A 76 6.85 -10.14 -6.33
C VAL A 76 7.62 -11.05 -7.28
N ASP A 77 7.31 -12.33 -7.29
CA ASP A 77 7.82 -13.25 -8.32
C ASP A 77 7.03 -13.10 -9.63
N ARG A 78 7.46 -13.81 -10.68
CA ARG A 78 6.83 -13.70 -12.01
C ARG A 78 5.41 -14.22 -12.03
N SER A 79 5.14 -15.34 -11.37
CA SER A 79 3.80 -15.93 -11.32
C SER A 79 2.83 -14.96 -10.64
N THR A 80 3.20 -14.41 -9.49
CA THR A 80 2.39 -13.40 -8.80
C THR A 80 2.22 -12.11 -9.63
N PHE A 81 3.26 -11.69 -10.36
CA PHE A 81 3.15 -10.54 -11.25
C PHE A 81 2.09 -10.78 -12.34
N ASP A 82 2.11 -11.95 -12.97
CA ASP A 82 1.17 -12.31 -14.03
C ASP A 82 -0.26 -12.52 -13.48
N GLU A 83 -0.41 -13.11 -12.30
CA GLU A 83 -1.68 -13.20 -11.59
C GLU A 83 -2.29 -11.82 -11.29
N ILE A 84 -1.48 -10.90 -10.76
CA ILE A 84 -1.92 -9.51 -10.52
C ILE A 84 -2.31 -8.85 -11.85
N LEU A 85 -1.53 -9.04 -12.91
CA LEU A 85 -1.82 -8.46 -14.22
C LEU A 85 -3.18 -8.90 -14.73
N VAL A 86 -3.47 -10.20 -14.70
CA VAL A 86 -4.77 -10.76 -15.10
C VAL A 86 -5.90 -10.20 -14.23
N ALA A 87 -5.70 -10.15 -12.92
CA ALA A 87 -6.73 -9.68 -11.98
C ALA A 87 -7.09 -8.20 -12.17
N ILE A 88 -6.13 -7.33 -12.53
CA ILE A 88 -6.37 -5.90 -12.68
C ILE A 88 -6.85 -5.47 -14.07
N GLU A 89 -6.69 -6.32 -15.10
CA GLU A 89 -7.08 -5.99 -16.47
C GLU A 89 -8.54 -5.49 -16.61
N PRO A 90 -9.54 -6.11 -15.96
CA PRO A 90 -10.93 -5.67 -16.07
C PRO A 90 -11.17 -4.26 -15.50
N PHE A 91 -10.33 -3.82 -14.57
CA PHE A 91 -10.46 -2.52 -13.88
C PHE A 91 -9.60 -1.41 -14.53
N LEU A 92 -8.67 -1.80 -15.38
CA LEU A 92 -7.89 -0.84 -16.17
C LEU A 92 -8.64 -0.54 -17.46
N GLU A 93 -9.41 0.55 -17.47
CA GLU A 93 -10.02 1.03 -18.71
C GLU A 93 -9.01 1.00 -19.85
N GLU A 94 -9.33 0.31 -20.93
CA GLU A 94 -8.71 0.51 -22.23
C GLU A 94 -8.98 1.94 -22.69
N LYS A 95 -8.11 2.85 -22.32
CA LYS A 95 -8.21 4.23 -22.79
C LYS A 95 -7.97 4.25 -24.28
N LYS A 96 -9.08 4.42 -24.97
CA LYS A 96 -9.26 4.73 -26.39
C LYS A 96 -7.94 4.87 -27.12
N VAL A 97 -7.62 3.83 -27.87
CA VAL A 97 -6.47 3.72 -28.79
C VAL A 97 -6.30 5.00 -29.62
N GLU A 98 -7.40 5.68 -29.98
CA GLU A 98 -7.42 6.95 -30.71
C GLU A 98 -6.64 8.11 -30.08
N LYS A 99 -6.63 8.25 -28.73
CA LYS A 99 -5.80 9.27 -28.07
C LYS A 99 -4.34 8.87 -27.92
N ALA A 100 -4.05 7.60 -27.97
CA ALA A 100 -2.70 7.06 -27.88
C ALA A 100 -1.93 7.17 -29.21
N ILE A 101 -2.64 7.11 -30.35
CA ILE A 101 -2.06 7.24 -31.71
C ILE A 101 -1.39 8.61 -31.87
N ASN A 102 -1.91 9.67 -31.28
CA ASN A 102 -1.35 11.03 -31.32
C ASN A 102 -0.24 11.30 -30.30
N SER A 103 0.11 10.33 -29.45
CA SER A 103 1.22 10.47 -28.52
C SER A 103 2.53 10.03 -29.17
N SER A 104 3.64 10.70 -28.84
CA SER A 104 5.01 10.39 -29.34
C SER A 104 5.54 9.00 -28.89
N GLY A 105 4.67 8.05 -28.64
CA GLY A 105 4.95 6.66 -28.27
C GLY A 105 3.62 5.95 -28.16
N SER A 106 3.54 4.69 -28.56
CA SER A 106 2.37 3.82 -28.50
C SER A 106 1.59 3.92 -27.17
N SER A 107 0.43 3.28 -27.06
CA SER A 107 -0.30 3.13 -25.81
C SER A 107 0.58 2.50 -24.71
N ILE A 108 0.35 2.87 -23.46
CA ILE A 108 1.02 2.24 -22.31
C ILE A 108 0.23 0.97 -21.98
N SER A 109 0.84 -0.20 -22.20
CA SER A 109 0.20 -1.49 -21.89
C SER A 109 -0.05 -1.67 -20.40
N ASN A 110 -1.00 -2.52 -20.02
CA ASN A 110 -1.29 -2.85 -18.62
C ASN A 110 -0.06 -3.48 -17.94
N LYS A 111 0.69 -4.32 -18.64
CA LYS A 111 1.98 -4.88 -18.18
C LYS A 111 2.98 -3.77 -17.83
N THR A 112 3.10 -2.72 -18.66
CA THR A 112 3.95 -1.56 -18.35
C THR A 112 3.42 -0.77 -17.16
N ARG A 113 2.11 -0.58 -17.05
CA ARG A 113 1.50 0.12 -15.92
C ARG A 113 1.80 -0.59 -14.61
N LEU A 114 1.57 -1.90 -14.55
CA LEU A 114 1.85 -2.72 -13.39
C LEU A 114 3.34 -2.70 -13.03
N ALA A 115 4.24 -2.96 -13.98
CA ALA A 115 5.67 -2.99 -13.75
C ALA A 115 6.19 -1.66 -13.19
N VAL A 116 5.79 -0.53 -13.78
CA VAL A 116 6.19 0.80 -13.33
C VAL A 116 5.65 1.11 -11.93
N THR A 117 4.41 0.71 -11.64
CA THR A 117 3.77 0.91 -10.34
C THR A 117 4.44 0.07 -9.25
N LEU A 118 4.64 -1.23 -9.48
CA LEU A 118 5.31 -2.11 -8.51
C LEU A 118 6.76 -1.67 -8.27
N ARG A 119 7.49 -1.33 -9.32
CA ARG A 119 8.87 -0.83 -9.18
C ARG A 119 8.94 0.47 -8.39
N TRP A 120 7.96 1.35 -8.54
CA TRP A 120 7.86 2.58 -7.75
C TRP A 120 7.53 2.26 -6.29
N LEU A 121 6.57 1.39 -6.02
CA LEU A 121 6.23 0.92 -4.66
C LEU A 121 7.43 0.23 -3.98
N ALA A 122 8.27 -0.45 -4.77
CA ALA A 122 9.53 -1.04 -4.30
C ALA A 122 10.66 -0.01 -4.03
N GLY A 123 10.36 1.30 -4.07
CA GLY A 123 11.32 2.38 -3.79
C GLY A 123 12.06 2.93 -5.02
N GLY A 124 11.59 2.66 -6.24
CA GLY A 124 12.18 3.21 -7.46
C GLY A 124 11.96 4.72 -7.60
N SER A 125 12.98 5.43 -8.07
CA SER A 125 12.88 6.85 -8.38
C SER A 125 11.90 7.08 -9.54
N TYR A 126 10.89 7.92 -9.36
CA TYR A 126 9.94 8.24 -10.43
C TYR A 126 10.62 8.87 -11.66
N ILE A 127 11.74 9.58 -11.46
CA ILE A 127 12.49 10.20 -12.56
C ILE A 127 13.10 9.12 -13.44
N ASP A 128 13.75 8.12 -12.80
CA ASP A 128 14.41 7.02 -13.51
C ASP A 128 13.37 6.11 -14.17
N LEU A 129 12.25 5.86 -13.50
CA LEU A 129 11.13 5.11 -14.05
C LEU A 129 10.51 5.80 -15.27
N CYS A 130 10.27 7.10 -15.19
CA CYS A 130 9.75 7.87 -16.32
C CYS A 130 10.71 7.82 -17.53
N PHE A 131 12.01 7.86 -17.27
CA PHE A 131 13.03 7.77 -18.31
C PHE A 131 13.12 6.37 -18.91
N ALA A 132 13.33 5.36 -18.08
CA ALA A 132 13.53 3.97 -18.51
C ALA A 132 12.30 3.38 -19.23
N TRP A 133 11.09 3.69 -18.75
CA TRP A 133 9.82 3.14 -19.28
C TRP A 133 9.13 4.06 -20.30
N GLY A 134 9.76 5.17 -20.68
CA GLY A 134 9.20 6.10 -21.65
C GLY A 134 7.86 6.71 -21.23
N VAL A 135 7.62 6.91 -19.93
CA VAL A 135 6.41 7.47 -19.36
C VAL A 135 6.64 8.94 -19.01
N GLY A 136 5.77 9.84 -19.44
CA GLY A 136 5.88 11.25 -19.06
C GLY A 136 5.53 11.47 -17.59
N LYS A 137 6.20 12.41 -16.90
CA LYS A 137 5.92 12.73 -15.49
C LYS A 137 4.44 13.05 -15.22
N SER A 138 3.81 13.84 -16.09
CA SER A 138 2.38 14.16 -15.99
C SER A 138 1.49 12.93 -16.17
N THR A 139 1.89 12.00 -17.04
CA THR A 139 1.19 10.73 -17.24
C THR A 139 1.41 9.78 -16.08
N PHE A 140 2.59 9.81 -15.46
CA PHE A 140 2.89 8.96 -14.30
C PHE A 140 1.95 9.23 -13.13
N TYR A 141 1.79 10.51 -12.75
CA TYR A 141 1.03 10.92 -11.56
C TYR A 141 -0.41 11.40 -11.84
N SER A 142 -0.87 11.46 -13.10
CA SER A 142 -2.23 11.91 -13.36
C SER A 142 -3.25 10.88 -12.86
N GLU A 143 -4.43 11.37 -12.49
CA GLU A 143 -5.57 10.52 -12.07
C GLU A 143 -5.98 9.48 -13.12
N ARG A 144 -5.73 9.81 -14.39
CA ARG A 144 -5.97 8.92 -15.54
C ARG A 144 -4.66 8.39 -16.13
N GLY A 145 -3.59 8.38 -15.36
CA GLY A 145 -2.25 8.02 -15.80
C GLY A 145 -1.87 6.57 -15.57
N VAL A 146 -0.68 6.38 -15.01
CA VAL A 146 -0.15 5.06 -14.73
C VAL A 146 -0.37 4.67 -13.29
N LEU A 147 0.16 5.44 -12.33
CA LEU A 147 0.26 5.06 -10.94
C LEU A 147 -1.11 4.86 -10.28
N TRP A 148 -1.93 5.91 -10.28
CA TRP A 148 -3.20 5.89 -9.56
C TRP A 148 -4.19 4.87 -10.08
N PRO A 149 -4.46 4.80 -11.41
CA PRO A 149 -5.38 3.79 -11.93
C PRO A 149 -4.92 2.36 -11.68
N THR A 150 -3.60 2.13 -11.66
CA THR A 150 -3.09 0.78 -11.39
C THR A 150 -3.24 0.39 -9.92
N ILE A 151 -2.99 1.34 -9.00
CA ILE A 151 -3.23 1.13 -7.56
C ILE A 151 -4.73 0.88 -7.30
N GLU A 152 -5.61 1.67 -7.94
CA GLU A 152 -7.05 1.47 -7.85
C GLU A 152 -7.48 0.09 -8.35
N ALA A 153 -6.96 -0.30 -9.49
CA ALA A 153 -7.28 -1.60 -10.08
C ALA A 153 -6.85 -2.76 -9.18
N ILE A 154 -5.67 -2.65 -8.53
CA ILE A 154 -5.23 -3.65 -7.55
C ILE A 154 -6.17 -3.66 -6.32
N ASP A 155 -6.54 -2.49 -5.80
CA ASP A 155 -7.45 -2.37 -4.66
C ASP A 155 -8.87 -2.93 -4.97
N MET A 156 -9.30 -2.83 -6.22
CA MET A 156 -10.58 -3.39 -6.66
C MET A 156 -10.51 -4.89 -6.96
N ALA A 157 -9.35 -5.38 -7.40
CA ALA A 157 -9.17 -6.79 -7.72
C ALA A 157 -8.99 -7.68 -6.49
N TYR A 158 -8.49 -7.11 -5.39
CA TYR A 158 -8.19 -7.85 -4.17
C TYR A 158 -8.94 -7.24 -2.98
N GLU A 159 -9.86 -8.00 -2.40
CA GLU A 159 -10.42 -7.68 -1.10
C GLU A 159 -9.38 -7.91 -0.01
N ILE A 160 -9.04 -6.83 0.72
CA ILE A 160 -8.13 -6.90 1.84
C ILE A 160 -8.92 -6.63 3.10
N GLY A 161 -8.82 -7.55 4.01
CA GLY A 161 -9.48 -7.48 5.29
C GLY A 161 -9.56 -8.86 5.93
N LEU A 162 -9.83 -8.90 7.22
CA LEU A 162 -10.15 -10.14 7.90
C LEU A 162 -11.59 -10.51 7.52
N PRO A 163 -11.83 -11.67 6.92
CA PRO A 163 -13.18 -12.09 6.52
C PRO A 163 -13.93 -12.62 7.75
N LEU A 164 -14.49 -11.73 8.57
CA LEU A 164 -15.14 -12.03 9.84
C LEU A 164 -16.32 -13.02 9.74
N HIS A 165 -16.88 -13.16 8.52
CA HIS A 165 -18.00 -14.07 8.24
C HIS A 165 -17.55 -15.46 7.74
N ASP A 166 -16.28 -15.62 7.41
CA ASP A 166 -15.73 -16.86 6.88
C ASP A 166 -15.00 -17.63 8.00
N VAL A 167 -15.74 -18.55 8.63
CA VAL A 167 -15.25 -19.33 9.77
C VAL A 167 -14.08 -20.25 9.37
N ASP A 168 -14.08 -20.75 8.13
CA ASP A 168 -13.04 -21.66 7.66
C ASP A 168 -11.67 -20.93 7.54
N ILE A 169 -11.68 -19.70 7.05
CA ILE A 169 -10.47 -18.87 6.99
C ILE A 169 -10.02 -18.43 8.39
N LEU A 170 -10.96 -18.09 9.27
CA LEU A 170 -10.62 -17.75 10.67
C LEU A 170 -10.01 -18.95 11.39
N GLU A 171 -10.50 -20.16 11.14
CA GLU A 171 -9.94 -21.40 11.69
C GLU A 171 -8.53 -21.68 11.14
N GLU A 172 -8.30 -21.48 9.84
CA GLU A 172 -6.96 -21.58 9.25
C GLU A 172 -5.96 -20.65 9.94
N PHE A 173 -6.36 -19.40 10.20
CA PHE A 173 -5.48 -18.44 10.91
C PHE A 173 -5.25 -18.88 12.35
N SER A 174 -6.30 -19.28 13.06
CA SER A 174 -6.22 -19.76 14.44
C SER A 174 -5.31 -20.98 14.56
N GLN A 175 -5.47 -21.97 13.69
CA GLN A 175 -4.65 -23.17 13.69
C GLN A 175 -3.17 -22.82 13.48
N GLY A 176 -2.86 -21.84 12.60
CA GLY A 176 -1.50 -21.38 12.39
C GLY A 176 -0.85 -20.85 13.67
N PHE A 177 -1.55 -20.01 14.44
CA PHE A 177 -1.06 -19.50 15.73
C PHE A 177 -0.99 -20.59 16.80
N SER A 178 -1.98 -21.48 16.85
CA SER A 178 -2.02 -22.64 17.77
C SER A 178 -0.82 -23.56 17.57
N ASP A 179 -0.53 -23.95 16.32
CA ASP A 179 0.59 -24.84 15.98
C ASP A 179 1.94 -24.24 16.39
N HIS A 180 2.15 -22.95 16.13
CA HIS A 180 3.42 -22.28 16.48
C HIS A 180 3.60 -22.03 17.97
N SER A 181 2.50 -21.89 18.72
CA SER A 181 2.53 -21.63 20.16
C SER A 181 2.41 -22.89 21.03
N GLY A 182 2.31 -24.06 20.43
CA GLY A 182 2.05 -25.30 21.16
C GLY A 182 0.67 -25.32 21.83
N GLY A 183 -0.34 -24.72 21.18
CA GLY A 183 -1.72 -24.68 21.65
C GLY A 183 -2.06 -23.49 22.57
N ILE A 184 -1.09 -22.64 22.93
CA ILE A 184 -1.33 -21.50 23.83
C ILE A 184 -2.19 -20.43 23.21
N LEU A 185 -1.99 -20.17 21.91
CA LEU A 185 -2.72 -19.15 21.14
C LEU A 185 -3.83 -19.74 20.27
N ASP A 186 -4.48 -20.81 20.77
CA ASP A 186 -5.67 -21.35 20.11
C ASP A 186 -6.80 -20.32 20.11
N GLY A 187 -7.36 -20.02 18.94
CA GLY A 187 -8.32 -18.93 18.72
C GLY A 187 -7.71 -17.60 18.29
N CYS A 188 -6.38 -17.43 18.34
CA CYS A 188 -5.74 -16.21 17.84
C CYS A 188 -5.80 -16.16 16.30
N VAL A 189 -6.25 -15.05 15.72
CA VAL A 189 -6.39 -14.89 14.26
C VAL A 189 -5.52 -13.77 13.70
N LEU A 190 -5.10 -12.79 14.52
CA LEU A 190 -4.22 -11.69 14.11
C LEU A 190 -3.29 -11.25 15.24
N ALA A 191 -2.06 -10.92 14.90
CA ALA A 191 -1.16 -10.14 15.74
C ALA A 191 -1.15 -8.67 15.24
N MET A 192 -1.47 -7.72 16.14
CA MET A 192 -1.61 -6.31 15.84
C MET A 192 -0.43 -5.53 16.41
N ASP A 193 0.12 -4.61 15.62
CA ASP A 193 1.15 -3.68 16.07
C ASP A 193 1.10 -2.36 15.32
N GLY A 194 1.58 -1.29 15.99
CA GLY A 194 1.68 0.04 15.43
C GLY A 194 3.10 0.40 15.06
N PHE A 195 3.31 0.94 13.86
CA PHE A 195 4.62 1.45 13.45
C PHE A 195 4.53 2.85 12.84
N ALA A 196 5.58 3.63 13.03
CA ALA A 196 5.65 5.00 12.54
C ALA A 196 6.40 5.07 11.20
N VAL A 197 5.74 5.62 10.20
CA VAL A 197 6.36 5.97 8.92
C VAL A 197 6.83 7.42 9.00
N LEU A 198 8.14 7.63 9.03
CA LEU A 198 8.72 8.96 9.09
C LEU A 198 8.40 9.76 7.84
N THR A 199 7.98 11.01 8.06
CA THR A 199 7.62 11.95 7.02
C THR A 199 8.38 13.26 7.19
N ARG A 200 8.36 14.11 6.16
CA ARG A 200 8.75 15.50 6.35
C ARG A 200 7.69 16.24 7.18
N GLN A 201 8.07 17.38 7.75
CA GLN A 201 7.12 18.28 8.37
C GLN A 201 6.00 18.66 7.39
N PRO A 202 4.73 18.45 7.74
CA PRO A 202 3.60 18.89 6.93
C PRO A 202 3.57 20.41 6.77
N TYR A 203 3.07 20.92 5.65
CA TYR A 203 2.84 22.35 5.48
C TYR A 203 1.51 22.77 6.14
N ASP A 204 1.41 24.07 6.55
CA ASP A 204 0.20 24.63 7.20
C ASP A 204 -1.07 24.46 6.36
N LYS A 205 -0.92 24.47 5.03
CA LYS A 205 -2.03 24.23 4.10
C LYS A 205 -2.43 22.77 3.93
N GLU A 206 -1.64 21.84 4.43
CA GLU A 206 -1.88 20.39 4.27
C GLU A 206 -2.59 19.81 5.50
N VAL A 207 -2.33 20.37 6.67
CA VAL A 207 -2.87 19.90 7.96
C VAL A 207 -3.24 21.06 8.85
N LYS A 208 -4.29 20.86 9.68
CA LYS A 208 -4.77 21.87 10.62
C LYS A 208 -3.78 22.06 11.78
N TYR A 209 -3.22 20.98 12.29
CA TYR A 209 -2.31 20.97 13.42
C TYR A 209 -1.06 20.16 13.11
N LYS A 210 0.07 20.84 12.88
CA LYS A 210 1.36 20.17 12.62
C LYS A 210 1.90 19.41 13.82
N LYS A 211 1.54 19.85 15.03
CA LYS A 211 2.01 19.22 16.28
C LYS A 211 1.57 17.78 16.39
N ASP A 212 0.42 17.44 15.86
CA ASP A 212 -0.15 16.09 15.90
C ASP A 212 0.71 15.08 15.11
N TYR A 213 1.48 15.57 14.12
CA TYR A 213 2.38 14.72 13.33
C TYR A 213 3.76 14.53 13.97
N ARG A 214 4.02 15.14 15.14
CA ARG A 214 5.28 14.91 15.86
C ARG A 214 5.32 13.49 16.41
N TYR A 215 6.43 12.80 16.12
CA TYR A 215 6.66 11.45 16.62
C TYR A 215 7.52 11.47 17.88
N ARG A 216 7.19 10.61 18.86
CA ARG A 216 7.88 10.54 20.16
C ARG A 216 9.40 10.33 20.08
N LYS A 217 9.89 9.60 19.04
CA LYS A 217 11.31 9.34 18.80
C LYS A 217 11.98 10.44 17.95
N GLY A 218 11.30 11.54 17.69
CA GLY A 218 11.80 12.69 16.94
C GLY A 218 11.31 12.73 15.48
N GLY A 219 11.22 13.95 14.93
CA GLY A 219 10.72 14.17 13.58
C GLY A 219 9.20 14.19 13.47
N PHE A 220 8.71 13.95 12.27
CA PHE A 220 7.30 13.88 11.94
C PHE A 220 7.00 12.51 11.35
N ALA A 221 5.84 11.95 11.65
CA ALA A 221 5.44 10.63 11.20
C ALA A 221 3.93 10.54 10.95
N ILE A 222 3.55 9.45 10.30
CA ILE A 222 2.20 8.91 10.27
C ILE A 222 2.28 7.55 10.94
N VAL A 223 1.36 7.25 11.83
CA VAL A 223 1.25 5.92 12.44
C VAL A 223 0.44 5.02 11.53
N VAL A 224 0.96 3.83 11.30
CA VAL A 224 0.29 2.73 10.62
C VAL A 224 0.04 1.67 11.66
N LEU A 225 -1.22 1.32 11.87
CA LEU A 225 -1.61 0.15 12.64
C LEU A 225 -1.89 -1.00 11.69
N ALA A 226 -1.25 -2.13 11.89
CA ALA A 226 -1.40 -3.30 11.03
C ALA A 226 -1.60 -4.57 11.83
N GLY A 227 -2.32 -5.53 11.24
CA GLY A 227 -2.47 -6.87 11.76
C GLY A 227 -1.96 -7.89 10.75
N CYS A 228 -1.19 -8.86 11.23
CA CYS A 228 -0.64 -9.93 10.42
C CYS A 228 -1.06 -11.31 10.96
N ASP A 229 -1.04 -12.29 10.05
CA ASP A 229 -1.15 -13.70 10.42
C ASP A 229 0.19 -14.26 10.91
N ILE A 230 0.21 -15.54 11.27
CA ILE A 230 1.42 -16.23 11.75
C ILE A 230 2.56 -16.28 10.72
N ASN A 231 2.25 -16.18 9.44
CA ASN A 231 3.23 -16.13 8.36
C ASN A 231 3.75 -14.72 8.07
N CYS A 232 3.47 -13.75 8.97
CA CYS A 232 3.82 -12.33 8.80
C CYS A 232 3.19 -11.70 7.54
N ARG A 233 2.07 -12.21 7.05
CA ARG A 233 1.30 -11.59 5.97
C ARG A 233 0.40 -10.53 6.55
N PHE A 234 0.47 -9.31 6.06
CA PHE A 234 -0.45 -8.25 6.46
C PHE A 234 -1.87 -8.57 5.98
N ILE A 235 -2.79 -8.74 6.91
CA ILE A 235 -4.22 -9.01 6.66
C ILE A 235 -5.02 -7.73 6.74
N VAL A 236 -4.67 -6.85 7.67
CA VAL A 236 -5.32 -5.54 7.84
C VAL A 236 -4.28 -4.46 8.03
N ALA A 237 -4.57 -3.24 7.58
CA ALA A 237 -3.74 -2.09 7.87
C ALA A 237 -4.56 -0.79 7.84
N SER A 238 -4.27 0.12 8.76
CA SER A 238 -4.81 1.48 8.78
C SER A 238 -3.66 2.49 8.90
N CYS A 239 -3.70 3.56 8.11
CA CYS A 239 -2.66 4.58 8.06
C CYS A 239 -3.22 6.00 8.19
N ASN A 240 -4.33 6.15 8.89
CA ASN A 240 -5.07 7.42 9.02
C ASN A 240 -4.60 8.29 10.20
N HIS A 241 -3.55 7.88 10.91
CA HIS A 241 -3.22 8.44 12.21
C HIS A 241 -1.97 9.31 12.13
N SER A 242 -2.02 10.45 12.82
CA SER A 242 -0.87 11.36 12.97
C SER A 242 0.18 10.75 13.89
N GLY A 243 1.43 11.21 13.78
CA GLY A 243 2.59 10.64 14.50
C GLY A 243 2.52 10.67 16.02
N SER A 244 1.62 11.46 16.61
CA SER A 244 1.37 11.51 18.06
C SER A 244 0.25 10.57 18.51
N THR A 245 -0.44 9.91 17.59
CA THR A 245 -1.53 8.98 17.93
C THR A 245 -0.93 7.71 18.53
N ASN A 246 -1.45 7.24 19.64
CA ASN A 246 -1.11 5.95 20.22
C ASN A 246 -1.91 4.81 19.58
N ASP A 247 -1.46 3.58 19.77
CA ASP A 247 -1.98 2.42 19.06
C ASP A 247 -3.43 2.10 19.46
N ILE A 248 -3.81 2.32 20.73
CA ILE A 248 -5.21 2.12 21.16
C ILE A 248 -6.18 3.10 20.48
N ILE A 249 -5.78 4.37 20.31
CA ILE A 249 -6.62 5.34 19.59
C ILE A 249 -6.67 4.99 18.09
N ALA A 250 -5.54 4.54 17.54
CA ALA A 250 -5.49 4.07 16.16
C ALA A 250 -6.43 2.89 15.95
N TRP A 251 -6.44 1.93 16.88
CA TRP A 251 -7.34 0.77 16.88
C TRP A 251 -8.82 1.20 16.92
N GLN A 252 -9.20 2.08 17.83
CA GLN A 252 -10.57 2.57 17.97
C GLN A 252 -11.12 3.26 16.71
N HIS A 253 -10.25 3.75 15.85
CA HIS A 253 -10.62 4.40 14.59
C HIS A 253 -10.61 3.46 13.37
N MET A 254 -10.27 2.19 13.53
CA MET A 254 -10.36 1.21 12.45
C MET A 254 -11.79 0.70 12.26
N ASP A 255 -12.19 0.49 11.01
CA ASP A 255 -13.48 -0.15 10.70
C ASP A 255 -13.57 -1.57 11.31
N LEU A 256 -12.42 -2.24 11.48
CA LEU A 256 -12.32 -3.54 12.14
C LEU A 256 -12.70 -3.45 13.64
N PHE A 257 -12.34 -2.36 14.34
CA PHE A 257 -12.76 -2.14 15.73
C PHE A 257 -14.28 -2.07 15.85
N GLU A 258 -14.93 -1.29 14.96
CA GLU A 258 -16.40 -1.19 14.94
C GLU A 258 -17.03 -2.56 14.72
N ALA A 259 -16.51 -3.33 13.74
CA ALA A 259 -17.03 -4.64 13.42
C ALA A 259 -16.84 -5.66 14.55
N VAL A 260 -15.72 -5.62 15.28
CA VAL A 260 -15.38 -6.62 16.31
C VAL A 260 -15.90 -6.20 17.68
N GLU A 261 -15.61 -4.98 18.12
CA GLU A 261 -15.92 -4.55 19.51
C GLU A 261 -17.34 -4.03 19.67
N ILE A 262 -17.93 -3.45 18.64
CA ILE A 262 -19.28 -2.86 18.68
C ILE A 262 -20.30 -3.82 18.09
N ASP A 263 -20.12 -4.20 16.82
CA ASP A 263 -21.07 -5.04 16.08
C ASP A 263 -20.99 -6.52 16.47
N LYS A 264 -19.92 -6.94 17.18
CA LYS A 264 -19.65 -8.32 17.62
C LYS A 264 -19.68 -9.35 16.49
N LYS A 265 -19.14 -8.97 15.33
CA LYS A 265 -19.10 -9.84 14.12
C LYS A 265 -18.06 -10.94 14.18
N LEU A 266 -17.02 -10.79 15.01
CA LEU A 266 -16.04 -11.84 15.23
C LEU A 266 -16.62 -12.85 16.23
N PRO A 267 -16.67 -14.17 15.92
CA PRO A 267 -17.12 -15.18 16.87
C PRO A 267 -16.26 -15.18 18.14
N LEU A 268 -16.89 -15.39 19.31
CA LEU A 268 -16.23 -15.31 20.64
C LEU A 268 -15.05 -16.28 20.82
N LYS A 269 -14.95 -17.31 19.99
CA LYS A 269 -13.80 -18.22 19.97
C LYS A 269 -12.51 -17.50 19.54
N TYR A 270 -12.61 -16.49 18.68
CA TYR A 270 -11.47 -15.86 18.06
C TYR A 270 -11.10 -14.53 18.71
N PHE A 271 -9.80 -14.23 18.72
CA PHE A 271 -9.27 -13.02 19.31
C PHE A 271 -8.01 -12.53 18.58
N PHE A 272 -7.64 -11.29 18.85
CA PHE A 272 -6.41 -10.65 18.41
C PHE A 272 -5.40 -10.56 19.55
N ILE A 273 -4.13 -10.49 19.23
CA ILE A 273 -3.08 -10.19 20.20
C ILE A 273 -2.36 -8.90 19.81
N GLY A 274 -1.85 -8.17 20.79
CA GLY A 274 -1.04 -6.98 20.60
C GLY A 274 -0.14 -6.73 21.80
N ASP A 275 0.60 -5.61 21.77
CA ASP A 275 1.46 -5.21 22.87
C ASP A 275 0.67 -4.59 24.05
N GLU A 276 1.36 -4.11 25.06
CA GLU A 276 0.76 -3.48 26.25
C GLU A 276 0.02 -2.15 25.99
N ALA A 277 0.16 -1.58 24.79
CA ALA A 277 -0.54 -0.37 24.41
C ALA A 277 -2.05 -0.59 24.18
N PHE A 278 -2.44 -1.86 23.96
CA PHE A 278 -3.85 -2.21 23.74
C PHE A 278 -4.56 -2.58 25.04
N THR A 279 -5.86 -2.29 25.09
CA THR A 279 -6.71 -2.66 26.22
C THR A 279 -7.22 -4.09 26.03
N ASN A 280 -7.09 -4.91 27.08
CA ASN A 280 -7.68 -6.25 27.09
C ASN A 280 -9.20 -6.19 27.00
N THR A 281 -9.77 -6.94 26.04
CA THR A 281 -11.20 -7.18 25.87
C THR A 281 -11.45 -8.68 25.72
N ASN A 282 -12.69 -9.09 25.45
CA ASN A 282 -12.98 -10.49 25.16
C ASN A 282 -12.37 -10.97 23.84
N GLN A 283 -12.05 -10.05 22.92
CA GLN A 283 -11.57 -10.36 21.58
C GLN A 283 -10.23 -9.68 21.23
N PHE A 284 -9.57 -9.05 22.21
CA PHE A 284 -8.25 -8.47 22.08
C PHE A 284 -7.43 -8.73 23.36
N LEU A 285 -6.34 -9.47 23.24
CA LEU A 285 -5.46 -9.79 24.36
C LEU A 285 -4.14 -9.05 24.26
N SER A 286 -3.73 -8.43 25.35
CA SER A 286 -2.43 -7.80 25.52
C SER A 286 -1.76 -8.32 26.79
N PRO A 287 -0.42 -8.25 26.91
CA PRO A 287 0.30 -8.65 28.13
C PRO A 287 -0.22 -7.91 29.38
N TRP A 288 -0.13 -8.55 30.55
CA TRP A 288 -0.40 -7.87 31.79
C TRP A 288 0.64 -6.78 32.04
N PRO A 289 0.23 -5.57 32.44
CA PRO A 289 1.17 -4.52 32.84
C PRO A 289 2.05 -5.00 33.99
N GLY A 290 3.37 -4.99 33.80
CA GLY A 290 4.33 -5.28 34.86
C GLY A 290 4.92 -6.71 34.89
N MET A 291 4.77 -7.49 33.85
CA MET A 291 5.59 -8.71 33.63
C MET A 291 6.90 -8.41 32.92
#